data_3b123c0f598c81f727b6e0a7bd97ecfa
#
_entry.id   3b123c0f598c81f727b6e0a7bd97ecfa
#
_cell.length_a   1.000
_cell.length_b   1.000
_cell.length_c   1.000
_cell.angle_alpha   90.00
_cell.angle_beta   90.00
_cell.angle_gamma   90.00
#
_symmetry.space_group_name_H-M   'P 1'
#
loop_
_entity.id
_entity.type
_entity.pdbx_description
1 polymer ?
#
loop_
_entity_poly.entity_id
_entity_poly.type
_entity_poly.pdbx_seq_one_letter_code
_entity_poly.pdbx_strand_id
1 'polypeptide(L)'
;MKRFVVACATLAGVLSLVPLIIDAQQPPAAQRPELAILYTVDGFSDKAPGRVKLPNLEALMAQGAYFRQNWTVQTADPSNGFPPSPWAQNGYTSSIPNVVQMSGTAMLLPGKQKYVQDSFFPLKITAHVVNEISYRSLDGSFHYTAQAGGTGMRAAGYKVGNDKTLFWATTFLREVDPTFMWIHMQDTGVAAGESRNAPAGSPYKDNIWGEGSPYIKALQQQDVYLGQFVDTLKKTGKWEKTVMFITGDHGEQTAGGHPANVPEAWTMPLVMVGPGIKKGVTFDYTESIDTVPTLCYLMGVNPPLNADGRILAEALVNPPANVPPRQQKIKEINLLLLDIENVLAKLTAAPGAAPARGGQGRFSALRQAQQDYFDIERILEWHQFGTYDRFIEHHKELLARLKTMSPK
;
A
#
# COMPACT_ATOMS: atom_id res chain seq x y z
N MET A 1 24.41 -18.39 -70.60
CA MET A 1 24.22 -17.31 -69.60
C MET A 1 22.75 -17.23 -69.24
N LYS A 2 22.33 -17.83 -68.14
CA LYS A 2 20.94 -17.80 -67.66
C LYS A 2 20.89 -16.78 -66.48
N ARG A 3 20.10 -15.74 -66.64
CA ARG A 3 19.86 -14.74 -65.61
C ARG A 3 18.83 -15.28 -64.61
N PHE A 4 19.19 -15.42 -63.35
CA PHE A 4 18.24 -15.61 -62.26
C PHE A 4 17.70 -14.26 -61.82
N VAL A 5 16.38 -14.08 -61.90
CA VAL A 5 15.64 -13.00 -61.30
C VAL A 5 15.21 -13.48 -59.91
N VAL A 6 15.75 -12.84 -58.88
CA VAL A 6 15.27 -13.06 -57.49
C VAL A 6 14.15 -12.08 -57.25
N ALA A 7 12.97 -12.59 -57.02
CA ALA A 7 11.81 -11.80 -56.61
C ALA A 7 11.92 -11.53 -55.09
N CYS A 8 12.11 -10.26 -54.72
CA CYS A 8 11.89 -9.80 -53.35
C CYS A 8 10.40 -9.66 -53.08
N ALA A 9 9.83 -10.60 -52.38
CA ALA A 9 8.51 -10.46 -51.80
C ALA A 9 8.62 -9.63 -50.51
N THR A 10 8.06 -8.45 -50.52
CA THR A 10 7.92 -7.51 -49.43
C THR A 10 7.05 -8.10 -48.33
N LEU A 11 7.65 -8.30 -47.17
CA LEU A 11 6.94 -8.54 -45.91
C LEU A 11 6.46 -7.18 -45.37
N ALA A 12 5.32 -6.73 -45.84
CA ALA A 12 4.60 -5.60 -45.29
C ALA A 12 3.26 -6.09 -44.77
N GLY A 13 3.18 -6.43 -43.48
CA GLY A 13 1.90 -6.83 -42.95
C GLY A 13 1.95 -7.48 -41.56
N VAL A 14 2.64 -6.89 -40.58
CA VAL A 14 2.35 -7.13 -39.16
C VAL A 14 2.82 -5.93 -38.34
N LEU A 15 2.08 -4.86 -38.39
CA LEU A 15 2.27 -3.71 -37.48
C LEU A 15 0.99 -2.86 -37.45
N SER A 16 -0.08 -3.42 -36.91
CA SER A 16 -1.24 -2.62 -36.44
C SER A 16 -2.31 -3.47 -35.77
N LEU A 17 -1.97 -4.12 -34.68
CA LEU A 17 -2.98 -4.79 -33.82
C LEU A 17 -2.64 -4.73 -32.33
N VAL A 18 -2.22 -3.56 -31.86
CA VAL A 18 -2.25 -3.28 -30.41
C VAL A 18 -2.37 -1.77 -30.25
N PRO A 19 -3.55 -1.20 -30.27
CA PRO A 19 -4.07 -0.38 -29.19
C PRO A 19 -5.62 -0.34 -29.06
N LEU A 20 -6.37 -1.24 -29.67
CA LEU A 20 -7.84 -1.15 -29.71
C LEU A 20 -8.58 -1.82 -28.54
N ILE A 21 -7.88 -2.51 -27.65
CA ILE A 21 -8.54 -3.26 -26.55
C ILE A 21 -8.70 -2.42 -25.27
N ILE A 22 -7.96 -1.34 -25.12
CA ILE A 22 -7.90 -0.57 -23.85
C ILE A 22 -9.02 0.46 -23.74
N ASP A 23 -9.48 1.03 -24.84
CA ASP A 23 -10.48 2.12 -24.80
C ASP A 23 -11.89 1.65 -24.46
N ALA A 24 -12.23 0.38 -24.71
CA ALA A 24 -13.52 -0.22 -24.38
C ALA A 24 -13.69 -0.56 -22.88
N GLN A 25 -12.63 -0.43 -22.09
CA GLN A 25 -12.64 -0.76 -20.65
C GLN A 25 -12.66 0.47 -19.74
N GLN A 26 -12.54 1.67 -20.28
CA GLN A 26 -12.47 2.90 -19.47
C GLN A 26 -13.87 3.54 -19.29
N PRO A 27 -14.11 4.25 -18.18
CA PRO A 27 -15.35 5.02 -18.02
C PRO A 27 -15.50 6.06 -19.13
N PRO A 28 -16.73 6.38 -19.58
CA PRO A 28 -16.97 7.46 -20.53
C PRO A 28 -16.30 8.77 -20.08
N ALA A 29 -15.69 9.51 -20.98
CA ALA A 29 -14.93 10.72 -20.64
C ALA A 29 -15.73 11.73 -19.81
N ALA A 30 -17.03 11.88 -20.08
CA ALA A 30 -17.92 12.75 -19.31
C ALA A 30 -18.18 12.32 -17.86
N GLN A 31 -17.80 11.10 -17.49
CA GLN A 31 -17.96 10.54 -16.13
C GLN A 31 -16.66 10.41 -15.36
N ARG A 32 -15.53 10.80 -15.97
CA ARG A 32 -14.22 10.69 -15.35
C ARG A 32 -14.00 11.83 -14.38
N PRO A 33 -13.39 11.53 -13.21
CA PRO A 33 -12.91 12.58 -12.32
C PRO A 33 -11.86 13.47 -13.02
N GLU A 34 -11.78 14.72 -12.61
CA GLU A 34 -10.74 15.66 -13.09
C GLU A 34 -9.48 15.58 -12.22
N LEU A 35 -9.62 15.15 -10.97
CA LEU A 35 -8.55 15.05 -9.98
C LEU A 35 -8.60 13.69 -9.28
N ALA A 36 -7.46 13.04 -9.17
CA ALA A 36 -7.24 11.87 -8.34
C ALA A 36 -6.35 12.22 -7.15
N ILE A 37 -6.77 11.81 -5.95
CA ILE A 37 -6.00 11.95 -4.72
C ILE A 37 -5.70 10.57 -4.15
N LEU A 38 -4.43 10.28 -3.93
CA LEU A 38 -3.99 9.19 -3.06
C LEU A 38 -3.54 9.81 -1.73
N TYR A 39 -4.31 9.57 -0.68
CA TYR A 39 -4.09 10.12 0.65
C TYR A 39 -3.61 9.00 1.57
N THR A 40 -2.32 8.97 1.84
CA THR A 40 -1.67 7.92 2.62
C THR A 40 -1.41 8.41 4.04
N VAL A 41 -1.78 7.60 5.01
CA VAL A 41 -1.56 7.83 6.45
C VAL A 41 -0.56 6.76 6.93
N ASP A 42 0.62 7.19 7.37
CA ASP A 42 1.69 6.30 7.82
C ASP A 42 1.24 5.45 9.03
N GLY A 43 1.43 4.15 8.92
CA GLY A 43 1.05 3.22 9.98
C GLY A 43 -0.45 3.21 10.29
N PHE A 44 -1.31 3.30 9.28
CA PHE A 44 -2.76 3.33 9.48
C PHE A 44 -3.32 1.93 9.75
N SER A 45 -3.40 1.53 11.02
CA SER A 45 -3.98 0.24 11.40
C SER A 45 -5.42 0.06 10.92
N ASP A 46 -5.74 -1.11 10.37
CA ASP A 46 -7.10 -1.54 10.01
C ASP A 46 -8.07 -1.54 11.21
N LYS A 47 -7.52 -1.58 12.43
CA LYS A 47 -8.27 -1.53 13.68
C LYS A 47 -8.65 -0.12 14.13
N ALA A 48 -8.07 0.92 13.50
CA ALA A 48 -8.32 2.31 13.88
C ALA A 48 -9.79 2.73 13.64
N PRO A 49 -10.41 2.44 12.47
CA PRO A 49 -11.85 2.61 12.32
C PRO A 49 -12.60 1.69 13.29
N GLY A 50 -13.44 2.27 14.13
CA GLY A 50 -14.19 1.55 15.17
C GLY A 50 -13.52 1.49 16.55
N ARG A 51 -12.20 1.79 16.67
CA ARG A 51 -11.52 1.96 17.98
C ARG A 51 -11.31 3.44 18.33
N VAL A 52 -11.07 4.25 17.32
CA VAL A 52 -10.84 5.70 17.49
C VAL A 52 -11.97 6.44 16.78
N LYS A 53 -12.51 7.47 17.43
CA LYS A 53 -13.52 8.32 16.81
C LYS A 53 -12.84 9.20 15.75
N LEU A 54 -13.21 8.98 14.48
CA LEU A 54 -12.66 9.63 13.29
C LEU A 54 -13.82 10.17 12.42
N PRO A 55 -14.52 11.23 12.85
CA PRO A 55 -15.79 11.64 12.25
C PRO A 55 -15.67 12.04 10.79
N ASN A 56 -14.55 12.61 10.33
CA ASN A 56 -14.36 12.97 8.94
C ASN A 56 -14.17 11.72 8.07
N LEU A 57 -13.35 10.76 8.53
CA LEU A 57 -13.19 9.48 7.85
C LEU A 57 -14.50 8.69 7.82
N GLU A 58 -15.22 8.61 8.94
CA GLU A 58 -16.52 7.93 9.05
C GLU A 58 -17.54 8.52 8.07
N ALA A 59 -17.57 9.86 7.93
CA ALA A 59 -18.42 10.52 6.93
C ALA A 59 -18.04 10.16 5.49
N LEU A 60 -16.75 10.01 5.19
CA LEU A 60 -16.28 9.57 3.88
C LEU A 60 -16.58 8.08 3.63
N MET A 61 -16.45 7.22 4.64
CA MET A 61 -16.84 5.81 4.55
C MET A 61 -18.32 5.67 4.21
N ALA A 62 -19.19 6.50 4.79
CA ALA A 62 -20.63 6.52 4.50
C ALA A 62 -20.94 7.03 3.07
N GLN A 63 -20.08 7.85 2.49
CA GLN A 63 -20.21 8.43 1.15
C GLN A 63 -19.55 7.60 0.05
N GLY A 64 -18.80 6.56 0.39
CA GLY A 64 -17.99 5.81 -0.55
C GLY A 64 -18.01 4.30 -0.34
N ALA A 65 -16.96 3.66 -0.80
CA ALA A 65 -16.68 2.25 -0.60
C ALA A 65 -15.58 2.10 0.46
N TYR A 66 -15.80 1.26 1.45
CA TYR A 66 -14.88 0.97 2.52
C TYR A 66 -14.45 -0.49 2.50
N PHE A 67 -13.15 -0.73 2.43
CA PHE A 67 -12.53 -2.04 2.64
C PHE A 67 -11.91 -2.06 4.04
N ARG A 68 -12.38 -3.00 4.87
CA ARG A 68 -11.90 -3.14 6.26
C ARG A 68 -10.43 -3.45 6.31
N GLN A 69 -9.99 -4.34 5.43
CA GLN A 69 -8.61 -4.79 5.34
C GLN A 69 -8.10 -4.68 3.91
N ASN A 70 -7.18 -3.76 3.71
CA ASN A 70 -6.36 -3.64 2.52
C ASN A 70 -5.01 -4.27 2.84
N TRP A 71 -4.76 -5.46 2.28
CA TRP A 71 -3.59 -6.26 2.59
C TRP A 71 -2.39 -5.85 1.76
N THR A 72 -1.26 -5.65 2.42
CA THR A 72 0.02 -5.62 1.71
C THR A 72 0.32 -7.01 1.20
N VAL A 73 0.76 -7.13 -0.06
CA VAL A 73 1.26 -8.41 -0.56
C VAL A 73 2.66 -8.60 0.02
N GLN A 74 2.85 -9.67 0.77
CA GLN A 74 4.13 -9.97 1.38
C GLN A 74 5.13 -10.32 0.30
N THR A 75 6.12 -9.48 0.13
CA THR A 75 7.14 -9.64 -0.91
C THR A 75 8.51 -9.94 -0.35
N ALA A 76 8.72 -9.86 0.99
CA ALA A 76 10.05 -9.98 1.53
C ALA A 76 10.15 -10.10 3.03
N ASP A 77 11.16 -10.82 3.51
CA ASP A 77 11.64 -10.75 4.87
C ASP A 77 12.53 -9.51 5.06
N PRO A 78 12.16 -8.57 5.90
CA PRO A 78 12.96 -7.39 6.18
C PRO A 78 14.21 -7.67 6.99
N SER A 79 14.33 -8.82 7.66
CA SER A 79 15.49 -9.15 8.47
C SER A 79 16.74 -9.44 7.63
N ASN A 80 16.58 -9.74 6.34
CA ASN A 80 17.65 -10.11 5.43
C ASN A 80 18.14 -8.99 4.50
N GLY A 81 17.87 -7.74 4.83
CA GLY A 81 18.37 -6.61 4.05
C GLY A 81 17.87 -6.64 2.61
N PHE A 82 16.56 -6.60 2.44
CA PHE A 82 15.89 -6.97 1.23
C PHE A 82 16.18 -6.09 0.04
N PRO A 83 16.38 -6.76 -1.08
CA PRO A 83 16.87 -6.12 -2.27
C PRO A 83 15.77 -5.49 -3.01
N PRO A 84 16.15 -4.97 -3.98
CA PRO A 84 16.64 -3.73 -4.45
C PRO A 84 15.51 -2.75 -4.60
N SER A 85 14.68 -2.66 -3.57
CA SER A 85 13.83 -1.50 -3.45
C SER A 85 14.71 -0.33 -3.04
N PRO A 86 14.45 0.89 -3.51
CA PRO A 86 15.14 2.08 -3.02
C PRO A 86 15.15 2.17 -1.49
N TRP A 87 14.18 1.54 -0.83
CA TRP A 87 13.98 1.46 0.60
C TRP A 87 14.97 0.56 1.31
N ALA A 88 15.23 -0.63 0.75
CA ALA A 88 16.21 -1.55 1.31
C ALA A 88 17.61 -0.94 1.24
N GLN A 89 17.93 -0.22 0.17
CA GLN A 89 19.19 0.51 0.04
C GLN A 89 19.34 1.60 1.12
N ASN A 90 18.24 2.12 1.65
CA ASN A 90 18.22 3.13 2.69
C ASN A 90 17.99 2.57 4.11
N GLY A 91 17.99 1.26 4.30
CA GLY A 91 17.75 0.62 5.59
C GLY A 91 16.29 0.60 6.04
N TYR A 92 15.34 0.89 5.16
CA TYR A 92 13.89 0.88 5.45
C TYR A 92 13.26 -0.45 5.04
N THR A 93 13.51 -1.47 5.80
CA THR A 93 12.99 -2.81 5.54
C THR A 93 11.47 -2.92 5.61
N SER A 94 10.83 -2.02 6.32
CA SER A 94 9.39 -2.03 6.56
C SER A 94 8.56 -1.19 5.60
N SER A 95 9.18 -0.51 4.64
CA SER A 95 8.52 0.38 3.69
C SER A 95 8.16 -0.28 2.34
N ILE A 96 8.45 -1.55 2.19
CA ILE A 96 8.17 -2.33 0.98
C ILE A 96 6.70 -2.26 0.54
N PRO A 97 5.70 -2.41 1.43
CA PRO A 97 4.31 -2.31 1.07
C PRO A 97 3.95 -1.03 0.33
N ASN A 98 4.59 0.06 0.69
CA ASN A 98 4.35 1.35 0.11
C ASN A 98 4.74 1.43 -1.36
N VAL A 99 5.91 0.89 -1.72
CA VAL A 99 6.35 0.86 -3.11
C VAL A 99 5.47 -0.07 -3.94
N VAL A 100 5.10 -1.22 -3.40
CA VAL A 100 4.16 -2.16 -4.03
C VAL A 100 2.81 -1.48 -4.29
N GLN A 101 2.30 -0.75 -3.32
CA GLN A 101 1.05 0.00 -3.46
C GLN A 101 1.12 1.03 -4.59
N MET A 102 2.21 1.78 -4.69
CA MET A 102 2.39 2.83 -5.69
C MET A 102 2.59 2.31 -7.11
N SER A 103 3.04 1.09 -7.28
CA SER A 103 3.21 0.44 -8.59
C SER A 103 2.02 -0.44 -8.98
N GLY A 104 1.21 -0.86 -8.02
CA GLY A 104 0.14 -1.83 -8.24
C GLY A 104 0.67 -3.24 -8.57
N THR A 105 1.93 -3.53 -8.28
CA THR A 105 2.55 -4.84 -8.49
C THR A 105 2.95 -5.49 -7.17
N ALA A 106 2.92 -6.80 -7.12
CA ALA A 106 3.38 -7.59 -5.99
C ALA A 106 4.91 -7.80 -5.98
N MET A 107 5.60 -7.41 -7.05
CA MET A 107 7.04 -7.60 -7.17
C MET A 107 7.73 -6.34 -7.67
N LEU A 108 8.83 -5.97 -7.01
CA LEU A 108 9.66 -4.85 -7.41
C LEU A 108 10.71 -5.31 -8.44
N LEU A 109 10.75 -4.61 -9.57
CA LEU A 109 11.72 -4.87 -10.64
C LEU A 109 12.73 -3.73 -10.70
N PRO A 110 13.95 -3.91 -10.19
CA PRO A 110 14.95 -2.86 -10.18
C PRO A 110 15.20 -2.28 -11.59
N GLY A 111 15.25 -0.95 -11.66
CA GLY A 111 15.48 -0.23 -12.91
C GLY A 111 14.37 -0.33 -13.96
N LYS A 112 13.32 -1.10 -13.68
CA LYS A 112 12.16 -1.25 -14.58
C LYS A 112 10.83 -0.89 -13.91
N GLN A 113 10.88 -0.56 -12.63
CA GLN A 113 9.68 -0.23 -11.86
C GLN A 113 9.04 1.04 -12.40
N LYS A 114 7.73 0.99 -12.61
CA LYS A 114 6.88 2.13 -12.91
C LYS A 114 5.89 2.33 -11.79
N TYR A 115 5.56 3.59 -11.52
CA TYR A 115 4.68 4.01 -10.44
C TYR A 115 3.43 4.70 -10.99
N VAL A 116 2.47 4.95 -10.14
CA VAL A 116 1.19 5.56 -10.53
C VAL A 116 1.37 6.91 -11.23
N GLN A 117 2.32 7.74 -10.80
CA GLN A 117 2.58 9.04 -11.45
C GLN A 117 3.06 8.90 -12.90
N ASP A 118 3.75 7.80 -13.25
CA ASP A 118 4.17 7.53 -14.62
C ASP A 118 2.97 7.35 -15.57
N SER A 119 1.83 6.91 -15.06
CA SER A 119 0.58 6.78 -15.81
C SER A 119 -0.03 8.12 -16.21
N PHE A 120 0.32 9.19 -15.51
CA PHE A 120 -0.13 10.56 -15.78
C PHE A 120 0.90 11.41 -16.53
N PHE A 121 2.19 11.11 -16.33
CA PHE A 121 3.30 11.84 -16.96
C PHE A 121 3.45 11.49 -18.44
N PRO A 122 3.86 12.43 -19.33
CA PRO A 122 4.10 13.86 -19.07
C PRO A 122 2.88 14.76 -19.36
N LEU A 123 1.74 14.19 -19.77
CA LEU A 123 0.62 14.95 -20.32
C LEU A 123 -0.31 15.57 -19.30
N LYS A 124 -0.22 15.13 -18.04
CA LYS A 124 -1.07 15.57 -16.94
C LYS A 124 -0.23 16.03 -15.77
N ILE A 125 -0.65 17.11 -15.13
CA ILE A 125 0.08 17.66 -13.97
C ILE A 125 -0.07 16.74 -12.78
N THR A 126 1.07 16.40 -12.17
CA THR A 126 1.14 15.53 -10.99
C THR A 126 1.86 16.24 -9.86
N ALA A 127 1.41 16.01 -8.63
CA ALA A 127 1.98 16.58 -7.42
C ALA A 127 2.23 15.52 -6.35
N HIS A 128 3.32 15.67 -5.61
CA HIS A 128 3.72 14.79 -4.50
C HIS A 128 4.02 15.65 -3.27
N VAL A 129 3.36 15.36 -2.16
CA VAL A 129 3.54 16.07 -0.89
C VAL A 129 3.81 15.06 0.20
N VAL A 130 5.00 15.12 0.79
CA VAL A 130 5.44 14.16 1.80
C VAL A 130 6.09 14.87 2.99
N ASN A 131 6.05 14.25 4.15
CA ASN A 131 6.79 14.70 5.33
C ASN A 131 7.84 13.68 5.84
N GLU A 132 8.21 12.73 4.98
CA GLU A 132 9.31 11.80 5.21
C GLU A 132 10.27 11.80 4.02
N ILE A 133 11.56 12.02 4.29
CA ILE A 133 12.58 12.21 3.26
C ILE A 133 12.79 10.97 2.38
N SER A 134 12.60 9.78 2.94
CA SER A 134 12.78 8.52 2.23
C SER A 134 11.83 8.39 1.03
N TYR A 135 10.65 8.99 1.10
CA TYR A 135 9.67 8.99 0.01
C TYR A 135 10.07 9.83 -1.20
N ARG A 136 11.08 10.68 -1.06
CA ARG A 136 11.62 11.45 -2.18
C ARG A 136 12.26 10.59 -3.28
N SER A 137 12.63 9.36 -2.96
CA SER A 137 13.08 8.41 -3.98
C SER A 137 12.00 8.13 -5.04
N LEU A 138 10.73 8.44 -4.74
CA LEU A 138 9.57 8.31 -5.63
C LEU A 138 9.20 9.61 -6.36
N ASP A 139 9.96 10.70 -6.17
CA ASP A 139 9.68 12.02 -6.77
C ASP A 139 9.80 12.01 -8.31
N GLY A 140 10.48 11.03 -8.90
CA GLY A 140 10.58 10.90 -10.35
C GLY A 140 9.22 10.88 -11.03
N SER A 141 9.08 11.62 -12.16
CA SER A 141 7.84 11.79 -12.91
C SER A 141 6.72 12.58 -12.20
N PHE A 142 6.98 13.18 -11.05
CA PHE A 142 6.13 14.24 -10.51
C PHE A 142 6.57 15.60 -11.04
N HIS A 143 5.60 16.43 -11.45
CA HIS A 143 5.87 17.80 -11.92
C HIS A 143 6.16 18.74 -10.74
N TYR A 144 5.48 18.52 -9.61
CA TYR A 144 5.61 19.33 -8.41
C TYR A 144 5.79 18.43 -7.20
N THR A 145 6.80 18.73 -6.40
CA THR A 145 7.08 18.01 -5.16
C THR A 145 7.26 18.97 -4.00
N ALA A 146 6.75 18.60 -2.84
CA ALA A 146 6.99 19.32 -1.59
C ALA A 146 7.30 18.33 -0.47
N GLN A 147 8.45 18.55 0.18
CA GLN A 147 8.81 17.83 1.40
C GLN A 147 8.52 18.72 2.59
N ALA A 148 7.53 18.35 3.38
CA ALA A 148 7.07 19.14 4.52
C ALA A 148 7.80 18.84 5.83
N GLY A 149 8.80 17.99 5.81
CA GLY A 149 9.55 17.57 7.00
C GLY A 149 10.22 16.23 6.82
N GLY A 150 10.32 15.46 7.88
CA GLY A 150 10.84 14.10 7.89
C GLY A 150 11.47 13.72 9.21
N THR A 151 11.71 12.41 9.40
CA THR A 151 12.32 11.86 10.60
C THR A 151 13.69 12.48 10.88
N GLY A 152 14.50 12.71 9.85
CA GLY A 152 15.80 13.37 9.98
C GLY A 152 15.70 14.79 10.48
N MET A 153 14.72 15.58 10.03
CA MET A 153 14.48 16.94 10.51
C MET A 153 13.99 16.95 11.96
N ARG A 154 13.13 16.02 12.36
CA ARG A 154 12.68 15.83 13.74
C ARG A 154 13.83 15.48 14.67
N ALA A 155 14.71 14.56 14.26
CA ALA A 155 15.93 14.22 15.00
C ALA A 155 16.86 15.41 15.19
N ALA A 156 16.87 16.37 14.26
CA ALA A 156 17.57 17.65 14.39
C ALA A 156 16.82 18.72 15.20
N GLY A 157 15.69 18.38 15.83
CA GLY A 157 14.90 19.26 16.69
C GLY A 157 13.88 20.15 15.97
N TYR A 158 13.67 19.98 14.67
CA TYR A 158 12.65 20.73 13.95
C TYR A 158 11.26 20.12 14.20
N LYS A 159 10.32 20.99 14.61
CA LYS A 159 8.90 20.61 14.73
C LYS A 159 8.24 20.69 13.34
N VAL A 160 8.33 19.61 12.59
CA VAL A 160 7.64 19.47 11.31
C VAL A 160 6.61 18.36 11.44
N GLY A 161 5.39 18.64 11.05
CA GLY A 161 4.27 17.73 11.19
C GLY A 161 3.36 17.77 9.97
N ASN A 162 2.28 17.01 10.04
CA ASN A 162 1.27 16.91 9.01
C ASN A 162 0.57 18.25 8.70
N ASP A 163 0.64 19.25 9.58
CA ASP A 163 0.18 20.61 9.31
C ASP A 163 0.90 21.23 8.09
N LYS A 164 2.19 20.98 7.93
CA LYS A 164 2.98 21.44 6.77
C LYS A 164 2.66 20.65 5.50
N THR A 165 2.43 19.35 5.65
CA THR A 165 1.97 18.52 4.54
C THR A 165 0.62 19.02 4.04
N LEU A 166 -0.33 19.27 4.94
CA LEU A 166 -1.62 19.85 4.60
C LEU A 166 -1.49 21.23 3.93
N PHE A 167 -0.62 22.10 4.45
CA PHE A 167 -0.36 23.41 3.86
C PHE A 167 0.07 23.28 2.39
N TRP A 168 1.06 22.44 2.10
CA TRP A 168 1.53 22.25 0.72
C TRP A 168 0.50 21.55 -0.17
N ALA A 169 -0.20 20.54 0.33
CA ALA A 169 -1.25 19.87 -0.42
C ALA A 169 -2.37 20.84 -0.81
N THR A 170 -2.83 21.69 0.11
CA THR A 170 -3.86 22.71 -0.17
C THR A 170 -3.33 23.84 -1.04
N THR A 171 -2.04 24.17 -0.95
CA THR A 171 -1.40 25.14 -1.86
C THR A 171 -1.38 24.61 -3.27
N PHE A 172 -0.94 23.36 -3.49
CA PHE A 172 -0.92 22.76 -4.82
C PHE A 172 -2.32 22.64 -5.43
N LEU A 173 -3.35 22.37 -4.62
CA LEU A 173 -4.73 22.40 -5.10
C LEU A 173 -5.16 23.76 -5.68
N ARG A 174 -4.70 24.85 -5.08
CA ARG A 174 -5.08 26.20 -5.50
C ARG A 174 -4.22 26.75 -6.62
N GLU A 175 -2.91 26.52 -6.55
CA GLU A 175 -1.94 27.23 -7.37
C GLU A 175 -1.46 26.38 -8.57
N VAL A 176 -1.48 25.06 -8.45
CA VAL A 176 -0.93 24.14 -9.47
C VAL A 176 -2.02 23.42 -10.24
N ASP A 177 -3.17 23.16 -9.59
CA ASP A 177 -4.30 22.44 -10.16
C ASP A 177 -3.92 21.06 -10.75
N PRO A 178 -3.40 20.13 -9.93
CA PRO A 178 -2.93 18.85 -10.43
C PRO A 178 -4.10 17.94 -10.87
N THR A 179 -3.83 17.05 -11.81
CA THR A 179 -4.74 15.94 -12.16
C THR A 179 -4.56 14.74 -11.24
N PHE A 180 -3.36 14.54 -10.72
CA PHE A 180 -3.05 13.53 -9.72
C PHE A 180 -2.21 14.12 -8.60
N MET A 181 -2.58 13.85 -7.35
CA MET A 181 -1.79 14.23 -6.19
C MET A 181 -1.66 13.05 -5.22
N TRP A 182 -0.43 12.73 -4.85
CA TRP A 182 -0.14 11.84 -3.73
C TRP A 182 0.26 12.66 -2.51
N ILE A 183 -0.40 12.39 -1.38
CA ILE A 183 -0.16 13.03 -0.09
C ILE A 183 0.22 11.95 0.90
N HIS A 184 1.35 12.11 1.59
CA HIS A 184 1.79 11.19 2.64
C HIS A 184 1.86 11.91 3.98
N MET A 185 1.09 11.42 4.96
CA MET A 185 0.92 11.97 6.30
C MET A 185 1.59 11.04 7.32
N GLN A 186 2.70 11.47 7.94
CA GLN A 186 3.59 10.58 8.71
C GLN A 186 3.36 10.58 10.22
N ASP A 187 2.66 11.55 10.79
CA ASP A 187 2.65 11.75 12.26
C ASP A 187 2.15 10.55 13.06
N THR A 188 1.28 9.73 12.46
CA THR A 188 0.73 8.50 13.09
C THR A 188 1.80 7.43 13.30
N GLY A 189 2.62 7.12 12.29
CA GLY A 189 3.73 6.17 12.43
C GLY A 189 4.78 6.64 13.44
N VAL A 190 5.10 7.94 13.44
CA VAL A 190 6.00 8.52 14.46
C VAL A 190 5.42 8.35 15.86
N ALA A 191 4.14 8.64 16.04
CA ALA A 191 3.46 8.52 17.34
C ALA A 191 3.35 7.05 17.83
N ALA A 192 3.24 6.10 16.91
CA ALA A 192 3.33 4.68 17.24
C ALA A 192 4.71 4.32 17.81
N GLY A 193 5.78 4.84 17.19
CA GLY A 193 7.14 4.73 17.69
C GLY A 193 7.33 5.34 19.09
N GLU A 194 6.67 6.45 19.38
CA GLU A 194 6.66 7.06 20.73
C GLU A 194 6.02 6.15 21.75
N SER A 195 4.94 5.43 21.41
CA SER A 195 4.33 4.44 22.30
C SER A 195 5.29 3.32 22.64
N ARG A 196 6.02 2.79 21.66
CA ARG A 196 7.05 1.77 21.88
C ARG A 196 8.19 2.25 22.77
N ASN A 197 8.55 3.51 22.67
CA ASN A 197 9.66 4.12 23.41
C ASN A 197 9.22 4.81 24.71
N ALA A 198 7.94 4.69 25.09
CA ALA A 198 7.41 5.31 26.30
C ALA A 198 8.11 4.80 27.57
N PRO A 199 8.18 5.60 28.66
CA PRO A 199 8.70 5.16 29.93
C PRO A 199 7.97 3.92 30.47
N ALA A 200 8.68 3.08 31.20
CA ALA A 200 8.07 1.94 31.90
C ALA A 200 6.95 2.43 32.83
N GLY A 201 5.82 1.72 32.84
CA GLY A 201 4.63 2.09 33.63
C GLY A 201 3.68 3.07 32.93
N SER A 202 4.03 3.61 31.75
CA SER A 202 3.06 4.37 30.97
C SER A 202 1.93 3.46 30.48
N PRO A 203 0.65 3.88 30.54
CA PRO A 203 -0.50 3.07 30.09
C PRO A 203 -0.43 2.65 28.61
N TYR A 204 0.33 3.40 27.80
CA TYR A 204 0.52 3.16 26.37
C TYR A 204 1.92 2.59 26.04
N LYS A 205 2.73 2.20 27.05
CA LYS A 205 4.01 1.53 26.79
C LYS A 205 3.76 0.19 26.08
N ASP A 206 4.34 0.02 24.91
CA ASP A 206 4.12 -1.14 24.02
C ASP A 206 2.63 -1.43 23.71
N ASN A 207 1.81 -0.37 23.76
CA ASN A 207 0.37 -0.45 23.51
C ASN A 207 -0.16 0.86 22.90
N ILE A 208 -0.17 0.94 21.57
CA ILE A 208 -0.68 2.11 20.84
C ILE A 208 -2.16 2.42 21.14
N TRP A 209 -2.88 1.48 21.74
CA TRP A 209 -4.30 1.61 22.09
C TRP A 209 -4.52 1.98 23.57
N GLY A 210 -3.43 2.13 24.34
CA GLY A 210 -3.49 2.46 25.78
C GLY A 210 -3.98 3.87 26.03
N GLU A 211 -4.43 4.12 27.26
CA GLU A 211 -4.91 5.43 27.69
C GLU A 211 -3.82 6.49 27.51
N GLY A 212 -4.19 7.63 26.90
CA GLY A 212 -3.27 8.74 26.65
C GLY A 212 -2.31 8.53 25.47
N SER A 213 -2.45 7.43 24.73
CA SER A 213 -1.59 7.07 23.61
C SER A 213 -1.35 8.23 22.65
N PRO A 214 -0.08 8.52 22.29
CA PRO A 214 0.27 9.46 21.23
C PRO A 214 -0.32 9.05 19.87
N TYR A 215 -0.38 7.75 19.57
CA TYR A 215 -0.93 7.22 18.32
C TYR A 215 -2.42 7.55 18.14
N ILE A 216 -3.24 7.37 19.20
CA ILE A 216 -4.66 7.73 19.17
C ILE A 216 -4.83 9.24 18.92
N LYS A 217 -4.03 10.08 19.60
CA LYS A 217 -4.07 11.53 19.41
C LYS A 217 -3.65 11.93 17.99
N ALA A 218 -2.63 11.28 17.45
CA ALA A 218 -2.18 11.52 16.09
C ALA A 218 -3.24 11.13 15.05
N LEU A 219 -3.93 9.99 15.24
CA LEU A 219 -5.07 9.59 14.39
C LEU A 219 -6.20 10.62 14.43
N GLN A 220 -6.57 11.10 15.61
CA GLN A 220 -7.62 12.12 15.76
C GLN A 220 -7.22 13.43 15.10
N GLN A 221 -5.97 13.87 15.26
CA GLN A 221 -5.45 15.06 14.58
C GLN A 221 -5.38 14.88 13.07
N GLN A 222 -5.03 13.66 12.62
CA GLN A 222 -5.02 13.28 11.21
C GLN A 222 -6.42 13.35 10.59
N ASP A 223 -7.44 12.93 11.33
CA ASP A 223 -8.85 13.05 10.90
C ASP A 223 -9.26 14.52 10.74
N VAL A 224 -8.81 15.41 11.63
CA VAL A 224 -9.03 16.87 11.50
C VAL A 224 -8.37 17.39 10.21
N TYR A 225 -7.14 16.99 9.92
CA TYR A 225 -6.46 17.40 8.69
C TYR A 225 -7.14 16.87 7.42
N LEU A 226 -7.66 15.65 7.47
CA LEU A 226 -8.46 15.06 6.40
C LEU A 226 -9.72 15.92 6.14
N GLY A 227 -10.44 16.30 7.20
CA GLY A 227 -11.60 17.20 7.10
C GLY A 227 -11.25 18.56 6.47
N GLN A 228 -10.16 19.18 6.90
CA GLN A 228 -9.69 20.47 6.36
C GLN A 228 -9.29 20.35 4.87
N PHE A 229 -8.68 19.24 4.47
CA PHE A 229 -8.36 18.97 3.08
C PHE A 229 -9.61 18.83 2.21
N VAL A 230 -10.59 18.05 2.67
CA VAL A 230 -11.89 17.90 2.00
C VAL A 230 -12.66 19.22 1.91
N ASP A 231 -12.63 20.03 2.96
CA ASP A 231 -13.22 21.38 2.95
C ASP A 231 -12.53 22.31 1.93
N THR A 232 -11.23 22.15 1.73
CA THR A 232 -10.52 22.89 0.68
C THR A 232 -10.97 22.46 -0.70
N LEU A 233 -11.14 21.16 -0.94
CA LEU A 233 -11.69 20.64 -2.21
C LEU A 233 -13.10 21.21 -2.46
N LYS A 234 -13.96 21.26 -1.45
CA LYS A 234 -15.30 21.84 -1.56
C LYS A 234 -15.26 23.34 -1.86
N LYS A 235 -14.46 24.11 -1.11
CA LYS A 235 -14.31 25.57 -1.29
C LYS A 235 -13.74 25.96 -2.65
N THR A 236 -12.90 25.11 -3.23
CA THR A 236 -12.33 25.32 -4.57
C THR A 236 -13.22 24.75 -5.69
N GLY A 237 -14.37 24.19 -5.38
CA GLY A 237 -15.30 23.58 -6.37
C GLY A 237 -14.77 22.29 -7.00
N LYS A 238 -13.77 21.65 -6.40
CA LYS A 238 -13.14 20.44 -6.92
C LYS A 238 -13.74 19.14 -6.36
N TRP A 239 -14.46 19.19 -5.23
CA TRP A 239 -14.93 17.99 -4.52
C TRP A 239 -15.72 17.03 -5.42
N GLU A 240 -16.72 17.54 -6.14
CA GLU A 240 -17.59 16.70 -6.99
C GLU A 240 -16.87 16.10 -8.22
N LYS A 241 -15.67 16.55 -8.48
CA LYS A 241 -14.80 16.13 -9.60
C LYS A 241 -13.57 15.36 -9.14
N THR A 242 -13.48 15.07 -7.86
CA THR A 242 -12.33 14.40 -7.25
C THR A 242 -12.68 12.96 -6.89
N VAL A 243 -11.85 12.02 -7.32
CA VAL A 243 -11.78 10.69 -6.72
C VAL A 243 -10.66 10.67 -5.70
N MET A 244 -10.96 10.22 -4.49
CA MET A 244 -9.98 10.19 -3.39
C MET A 244 -9.93 8.80 -2.77
N PHE A 245 -8.71 8.26 -2.66
CA PHE A 245 -8.41 7.00 -2.00
C PHE A 245 -7.61 7.32 -0.73
N ILE A 246 -8.10 6.84 0.40
CA ILE A 246 -7.49 7.06 1.72
C ILE A 246 -7.11 5.68 2.26
N THR A 247 -5.83 5.48 2.55
CA THR A 247 -5.30 4.20 3.05
C THR A 247 -4.02 4.43 3.85
N GLY A 248 -3.46 3.36 4.43
CA GLY A 248 -2.10 3.38 4.98
C GLY A 248 -1.07 2.99 3.92
N ASP A 249 0.19 3.24 4.20
CA ASP A 249 1.34 2.63 3.53
C ASP A 249 1.59 1.21 4.07
N HIS A 250 1.33 1.01 5.35
CA HIS A 250 1.29 -0.25 6.09
C HIS A 250 0.35 -0.11 7.30
N GLY A 251 0.06 -1.22 7.97
CA GLY A 251 -0.60 -1.24 9.27
C GLY A 251 0.36 -0.96 10.41
N GLU A 252 -0.11 -1.11 11.66
CA GLU A 252 0.67 -0.83 12.85
C GLU A 252 0.45 -1.92 13.91
N GLN A 253 1.53 -2.48 14.48
CA GLN A 253 1.40 -3.45 15.56
C GLN A 253 1.00 -2.77 16.88
N THR A 254 0.36 -3.55 17.75
CA THR A 254 -0.07 -3.05 19.06
C THR A 254 1.08 -2.47 19.90
N ALA A 255 2.28 -3.03 19.78
CA ALA A 255 3.46 -2.53 20.50
C ALA A 255 4.07 -1.24 19.91
N GLY A 256 3.60 -0.79 18.76
CA GLY A 256 4.18 0.30 17.98
C GLY A 256 5.29 -0.17 17.05
N GLY A 257 5.27 0.36 15.82
CA GLY A 257 6.16 -0.03 14.71
C GLY A 257 5.53 -1.11 13.82
N HIS A 258 6.22 -1.45 12.74
CA HIS A 258 5.68 -2.27 11.65
C HIS A 258 6.68 -3.33 11.15
N PRO A 259 7.11 -4.29 12.03
CA PRO A 259 7.96 -5.38 11.58
C PRO A 259 7.21 -6.21 10.54
N ALA A 260 7.89 -6.61 9.46
CA ALA A 260 7.24 -7.32 8.36
C ALA A 260 6.72 -8.72 8.74
N ASN A 261 7.22 -9.31 9.80
CA ASN A 261 6.74 -10.59 10.32
C ASN A 261 5.60 -10.46 11.34
N VAL A 262 4.98 -9.29 11.47
CA VAL A 262 3.85 -9.06 12.38
C VAL A 262 2.60 -8.76 11.55
N PRO A 263 1.57 -9.62 11.61
CA PRO A 263 0.36 -9.50 10.78
C PRO A 263 -0.36 -8.16 10.88
N GLU A 264 -0.32 -7.53 12.05
CA GLU A 264 -0.93 -6.21 12.28
C GLU A 264 -0.31 -5.10 11.43
N ALA A 265 0.94 -5.30 10.93
CA ALA A 265 1.60 -4.38 10.02
C ALA A 265 1.18 -4.59 8.56
N TRP A 266 0.48 -5.68 8.23
CA TRP A 266 0.12 -6.04 6.85
C TRP A 266 -1.20 -5.46 6.39
N THR A 267 -2.04 -4.99 7.31
CA THR A 267 -3.41 -4.59 7.02
C THR A 267 -3.69 -3.16 7.44
N MET A 268 -4.28 -2.41 6.52
CA MET A 268 -4.76 -1.06 6.71
C MET A 268 -6.18 -0.92 6.15
N PRO A 269 -6.94 0.12 6.50
CA PRO A 269 -8.21 0.39 5.84
C PRO A 269 -7.98 0.97 4.44
N LEU A 270 -8.96 0.80 3.53
CA LEU A 270 -9.03 1.56 2.30
C LEU A 270 -10.43 2.18 2.18
N VAL A 271 -10.48 3.49 2.07
CA VAL A 271 -11.70 4.24 1.81
C VAL A 271 -11.60 4.91 0.44
N MET A 272 -12.57 4.67 -0.41
CA MET A 272 -12.63 5.22 -1.77
C MET A 272 -13.88 6.08 -1.90
N VAL A 273 -13.73 7.35 -2.30
CA VAL A 273 -14.86 8.29 -2.49
C VAL A 273 -14.72 9.06 -3.78
N GLY A 274 -15.86 9.51 -4.32
CA GLY A 274 -15.90 10.37 -5.49
C GLY A 274 -16.64 9.76 -6.68
N PRO A 275 -16.60 10.42 -7.84
CA PRO A 275 -17.26 9.96 -9.05
C PRO A 275 -16.85 8.54 -9.44
N GLY A 276 -17.83 7.72 -9.81
CA GLY A 276 -17.63 6.32 -10.20
C GLY A 276 -17.55 5.32 -9.05
N ILE A 277 -17.51 5.77 -7.79
CA ILE A 277 -17.49 4.91 -6.59
C ILE A 277 -18.91 4.70 -6.06
N LYS A 278 -19.24 3.46 -5.68
CA LYS A 278 -20.49 3.14 -4.95
C LYS A 278 -20.47 3.79 -3.57
N LYS A 279 -21.64 4.22 -3.10
CA LYS A 279 -21.80 4.89 -1.80
C LYS A 279 -22.30 3.92 -0.74
N GLY A 280 -21.73 4.03 0.47
CA GLY A 280 -22.16 3.29 1.66
C GLY A 280 -21.98 1.78 1.58
N VAL A 281 -21.02 1.30 0.81
CA VAL A 281 -20.71 -0.14 0.70
C VAL A 281 -19.47 -0.49 1.47
N THR A 282 -19.48 -1.67 2.10
CA THR A 282 -18.35 -2.16 2.89
C THR A 282 -17.95 -3.54 2.41
N PHE A 283 -16.64 -3.78 2.33
CA PHE A 283 -16.03 -5.05 1.97
C PHE A 283 -14.99 -5.44 3.02
N ASP A 284 -14.77 -6.73 3.21
CA ASP A 284 -13.85 -7.20 4.24
C ASP A 284 -12.39 -7.25 3.79
N TYR A 285 -12.12 -7.45 2.49
CA TYR A 285 -10.79 -7.75 1.99
C TYR A 285 -10.51 -7.10 0.64
N THR A 286 -9.30 -6.51 0.50
CA THR A 286 -8.68 -6.19 -0.77
C THR A 286 -7.15 -6.28 -0.63
N GLU A 287 -6.42 -6.10 -1.72
CA GLU A 287 -4.95 -6.07 -1.75
C GLU A 287 -4.47 -4.68 -2.16
N SER A 288 -3.37 -4.20 -1.57
CA SER A 288 -2.84 -2.85 -1.83
C SER A 288 -2.45 -2.65 -3.31
N ILE A 289 -2.08 -3.73 -3.99
CA ILE A 289 -1.79 -3.73 -5.43
C ILE A 289 -3.01 -3.37 -6.30
N ASP A 290 -4.24 -3.55 -5.79
CA ASP A 290 -5.49 -3.24 -6.49
C ASP A 290 -5.78 -1.73 -6.55
N THR A 291 -5.15 -0.96 -5.67
CA THR A 291 -5.39 0.50 -5.51
C THR A 291 -5.05 1.26 -6.79
N VAL A 292 -3.85 1.05 -7.32
CA VAL A 292 -3.36 1.78 -8.50
C VAL A 292 -4.14 1.45 -9.78
N PRO A 293 -4.37 0.18 -10.15
CA PRO A 293 -5.18 -0.14 -11.32
C PRO A 293 -6.60 0.44 -11.25
N THR A 294 -7.21 0.45 -10.06
CA THR A 294 -8.56 1.00 -9.86
C THR A 294 -8.57 2.52 -10.04
N LEU A 295 -7.58 3.23 -9.47
CA LEU A 295 -7.44 4.66 -9.62
C LEU A 295 -7.22 5.05 -11.09
N CYS A 296 -6.31 4.35 -11.78
CA CYS A 296 -6.01 4.56 -13.19
C CYS A 296 -7.25 4.35 -14.08
N TYR A 297 -8.03 3.28 -13.80
CA TYR A 297 -9.29 3.03 -14.49
C TYR A 297 -10.26 4.22 -14.37
N LEU A 298 -10.50 4.70 -13.16
CA LEU A 298 -11.41 5.83 -12.91
C LEU A 298 -10.95 7.11 -13.64
N MET A 299 -9.64 7.34 -13.68
CA MET A 299 -9.06 8.51 -14.35
C MET A 299 -8.92 8.36 -15.88
N GLY A 300 -9.23 7.18 -16.42
CA GLY A 300 -9.10 6.90 -17.84
C GLY A 300 -7.64 6.95 -18.33
N VAL A 301 -6.70 6.50 -17.49
CA VAL A 301 -5.29 6.32 -17.84
C VAL A 301 -4.91 4.85 -17.70
N ASN A 302 -3.86 4.43 -18.41
CA ASN A 302 -3.37 3.08 -18.28
C ASN A 302 -2.62 2.92 -16.96
N PRO A 303 -2.81 1.80 -16.24
CA PRO A 303 -1.97 1.49 -15.10
C PRO A 303 -0.51 1.29 -15.53
N PRO A 304 0.45 1.33 -14.59
CA PRO A 304 1.83 0.93 -14.88
C PRO A 304 1.89 -0.44 -15.55
N LEU A 305 2.78 -0.61 -16.53
CA LEU A 305 2.88 -1.88 -17.31
C LEU A 305 3.17 -3.11 -16.45
N ASN A 306 3.78 -2.91 -15.30
CA ASN A 306 4.13 -3.95 -14.35
C ASN A 306 3.09 -4.09 -13.21
N ALA A 307 1.92 -3.49 -13.31
CA ALA A 307 0.87 -3.63 -12.31
C ALA A 307 0.21 -5.01 -12.39
N ASP A 308 0.20 -5.74 -11.27
CA ASP A 308 -0.39 -7.09 -11.13
C ASP A 308 -1.79 -7.03 -10.48
N GLY A 309 -2.14 -5.90 -9.87
CA GLY A 309 -3.42 -5.71 -9.22
C GLY A 309 -4.59 -5.67 -10.21
N ARG A 310 -5.77 -5.92 -9.70
CA ARG A 310 -7.01 -5.85 -10.47
C ARG A 310 -7.79 -4.56 -10.18
N ILE A 311 -8.75 -4.26 -11.02
CA ILE A 311 -9.74 -3.21 -10.75
C ILE A 311 -10.73 -3.72 -9.70
N LEU A 312 -11.02 -2.92 -8.67
CA LEU A 312 -12.00 -3.21 -7.61
C LEU A 312 -13.45 -3.00 -8.13
N ALA A 313 -13.84 -3.83 -9.09
CA ALA A 313 -15.13 -3.73 -9.79
C ALA A 313 -16.33 -3.72 -8.85
N GLU A 314 -16.24 -4.43 -7.73
CA GLU A 314 -17.27 -4.49 -6.69
C GLU A 314 -17.57 -3.14 -6.05
N ALA A 315 -16.59 -2.23 -6.03
CA ALA A 315 -16.72 -0.88 -5.48
C ALA A 315 -17.15 0.17 -6.52
N LEU A 316 -17.25 -0.18 -7.80
CA LEU A 316 -17.52 0.76 -8.89
C LEU A 316 -18.99 0.75 -9.30
N VAL A 317 -19.52 1.93 -9.65
CA VAL A 317 -20.88 2.08 -10.20
C VAL A 317 -20.96 1.47 -11.59
N ASN A 318 -19.97 1.75 -12.43
CA ASN A 318 -19.84 1.24 -13.79
C ASN A 318 -18.51 0.49 -13.93
N PRO A 319 -18.43 -0.76 -13.49
CA PRO A 319 -17.20 -1.55 -13.62
C PRO A 319 -16.98 -1.96 -15.09
N PRO A 320 -15.72 -2.21 -15.50
CA PRO A 320 -15.45 -2.79 -16.81
C PRO A 320 -16.05 -4.20 -16.92
N ALA A 321 -16.43 -4.59 -18.15
CA ALA A 321 -17.12 -5.86 -18.40
C ALA A 321 -16.25 -7.10 -18.08
N ASN A 322 -14.94 -6.99 -18.27
CA ASN A 322 -14.00 -8.10 -18.14
C ASN A 322 -12.92 -7.80 -17.09
N VAL A 323 -13.30 -7.81 -15.82
CA VAL A 323 -12.33 -7.72 -14.73
C VAL A 323 -11.84 -9.12 -14.39
N PRO A 324 -10.52 -9.35 -14.37
CA PRO A 324 -10.00 -10.63 -13.88
C PRO A 324 -10.49 -10.91 -12.46
N PRO A 325 -10.83 -12.16 -12.12
CA PRO A 325 -11.14 -12.50 -10.74
C PRO A 325 -9.92 -12.23 -9.86
N ARG A 326 -10.17 -11.99 -8.57
CA ARG A 326 -9.09 -11.90 -7.57
C ARG A 326 -8.21 -13.15 -7.64
N GLN A 327 -6.90 -12.94 -7.54
CA GLN A 327 -5.95 -14.04 -7.42
C GLN A 327 -6.15 -14.75 -6.07
N GLN A 328 -6.95 -15.82 -6.08
CA GLN A 328 -7.33 -16.53 -4.85
C GLN A 328 -6.13 -17.15 -4.13
N LYS A 329 -5.11 -17.54 -4.87
CA LYS A 329 -3.89 -18.13 -4.30
C LYS A 329 -3.08 -17.10 -3.50
N ILE A 330 -3.01 -15.84 -3.94
CA ILE A 330 -2.39 -14.75 -3.16
C ILE A 330 -3.14 -14.57 -1.83
N LYS A 331 -4.46 -14.52 -1.89
CA LYS A 331 -5.28 -14.43 -0.68
C LYS A 331 -5.05 -15.63 0.26
N GLU A 332 -4.98 -16.85 -0.28
CA GLU A 332 -4.71 -18.05 0.50
C GLU A 332 -3.34 -17.99 1.18
N ILE A 333 -2.30 -17.52 0.47
CA ILE A 333 -0.96 -17.32 1.03
C ILE A 333 -1.01 -16.31 2.18
N ASN A 334 -1.63 -15.15 1.98
CA ASN A 334 -1.75 -14.13 3.03
C ASN A 334 -2.42 -14.68 4.29
N LEU A 335 -3.51 -15.43 4.14
CA LEU A 335 -4.21 -16.03 5.29
C LEU A 335 -3.41 -17.15 5.95
N LEU A 336 -2.69 -17.97 5.20
CA LEU A 336 -1.78 -18.98 5.77
C LEU A 336 -0.64 -18.35 6.56
N LEU A 337 -0.06 -17.25 6.06
CA LEU A 337 0.97 -16.50 6.77
C LEU A 337 0.43 -15.92 8.08
N LEU A 338 -0.79 -15.36 8.06
CA LEU A 338 -1.47 -14.88 9.26
C LEU A 338 -1.63 -16.01 10.29
N ASP A 339 -2.09 -17.17 9.87
CA ASP A 339 -2.25 -18.34 10.75
C ASP A 339 -0.91 -18.80 11.33
N ILE A 340 0.14 -18.85 10.54
CA ILE A 340 1.49 -19.23 10.96
C ILE A 340 2.01 -18.25 12.03
N GLU A 341 1.94 -16.94 11.78
CA GLU A 341 2.41 -15.94 12.72
C GLU A 341 1.60 -15.95 14.03
N ASN A 342 0.29 -16.16 13.95
CA ASN A 342 -0.57 -16.29 15.13
C ASN A 342 -0.20 -17.53 15.99
N VAL A 343 0.15 -18.65 15.36
CA VAL A 343 0.61 -19.85 16.09
C VAL A 343 1.99 -19.62 16.66
N LEU A 344 2.93 -19.05 15.91
CA LEU A 344 4.28 -18.72 16.39
C LEU A 344 4.24 -17.77 17.58
N ALA A 345 3.40 -16.73 17.53
CA ALA A 345 3.23 -15.80 18.65
C ALA A 345 2.78 -16.50 19.92
N LYS A 346 1.80 -17.43 19.83
CA LYS A 346 1.35 -18.23 20.98
C LYS A 346 2.44 -19.15 21.52
N LEU A 347 3.20 -19.81 20.65
CA LEU A 347 4.28 -20.70 21.02
C LEU A 347 5.45 -19.97 21.68
N THR A 348 5.75 -18.77 21.24
CA THR A 348 6.83 -17.94 21.80
C THR A 348 6.45 -17.26 23.12
N ALA A 349 5.16 -17.02 23.34
CA ALA A 349 4.66 -16.48 24.61
C ALA A 349 4.52 -17.54 25.70
N ALA A 350 4.60 -18.84 25.40
CA ALA A 350 4.43 -19.92 26.37
C ALA A 350 5.60 -19.95 27.38
N PRO A 351 5.34 -20.25 28.66
CA PRO A 351 6.39 -20.42 29.68
C PRO A 351 7.44 -21.46 29.24
N GLY A 352 8.72 -21.12 29.35
CA GLY A 352 9.82 -21.98 28.91
C GLY A 352 10.21 -21.86 27.42
N ALA A 353 9.56 -20.98 26.65
CA ALA A 353 10.06 -20.58 25.35
C ALA A 353 11.39 -19.80 25.52
N ALA A 354 12.41 -20.13 24.74
CA ALA A 354 13.70 -19.47 24.85
C ALA A 354 13.60 -17.98 24.46
N PRO A 355 14.39 -17.09 25.09
CA PRO A 355 14.34 -15.66 24.83
C PRO A 355 14.70 -15.32 23.38
N ALA A 356 14.02 -14.34 22.82
CA ALA A 356 14.07 -13.92 21.42
C ALA A 356 15.39 -13.24 20.99
N ARG A 357 16.41 -13.14 21.84
CA ARG A 357 17.70 -12.51 21.51
C ARG A 357 18.83 -13.53 21.48
N GLY A 358 19.28 -13.86 20.26
CA GLY A 358 20.58 -14.50 20.02
C GLY A 358 20.69 -15.99 20.35
N GLY A 359 19.66 -16.65 20.83
CA GLY A 359 19.65 -18.09 21.04
C GLY A 359 18.96 -18.82 19.89
N GLN A 360 19.50 -19.95 19.48
CA GLN A 360 18.80 -20.89 18.60
C GLN A 360 17.59 -21.46 19.39
N GLY A 361 16.52 -20.68 19.48
CA GLY A 361 15.30 -21.10 20.15
C GLY A 361 14.64 -22.27 19.41
N ARG A 362 13.82 -23.03 20.14
CA ARG A 362 13.04 -24.19 19.66
C ARG A 362 12.35 -23.96 18.31
N PHE A 363 11.98 -22.72 18.01
CA PHE A 363 11.25 -22.34 16.80
C PHE A 363 12.13 -21.65 15.75
N SER A 364 13.44 -21.46 15.97
CA SER A 364 14.30 -20.74 15.04
C SER A 364 14.35 -21.40 13.66
N ALA A 365 14.51 -22.73 13.62
CA ALA A 365 14.54 -23.48 12.37
C ALA A 365 13.21 -23.43 11.60
N LEU A 366 12.08 -23.39 12.31
CA LEU A 366 10.75 -23.29 11.69
C LEU A 366 10.49 -21.87 11.17
N ARG A 367 10.92 -20.86 11.92
CA ARG A 367 10.84 -19.47 11.48
C ARG A 367 11.79 -19.21 10.29
N GLN A 368 12.99 -19.78 10.31
CA GLN A 368 13.92 -19.70 9.18
C GLN A 368 13.31 -20.36 7.93
N ALA A 369 12.72 -21.55 8.06
CA ALA A 369 12.05 -22.20 6.94
C ALA A 369 10.87 -21.38 6.37
N GLN A 370 10.17 -20.62 7.21
CA GLN A 370 9.18 -19.66 6.75
C GLN A 370 9.83 -18.49 6.01
N GLN A 371 10.88 -17.90 6.57
CA GLN A 371 11.59 -16.77 5.99
C GLN A 371 12.20 -17.08 4.62
N ASP A 372 12.69 -18.30 4.41
CA ASP A 372 13.22 -18.76 3.12
C ASP A 372 12.18 -18.64 1.98
N TYR A 373 10.90 -18.60 2.31
CA TYR A 373 9.81 -18.40 1.35
C TYR A 373 9.53 -16.92 1.03
N PHE A 374 10.15 -15.99 1.76
CA PHE A 374 10.13 -14.56 1.46
C PHE A 374 11.41 -14.10 0.74
N ASP A 375 12.26 -15.03 0.36
CA ASP A 375 13.42 -14.77 -0.48
C ASP A 375 13.00 -14.24 -1.85
N ILE A 376 13.77 -13.26 -2.39
CA ILE A 376 13.44 -12.64 -3.69
C ILE A 376 13.37 -13.62 -4.82
N GLU A 377 14.27 -14.62 -4.84
CA GLU A 377 14.30 -15.62 -5.91
C GLU A 377 13.04 -16.47 -5.89
N ARG A 378 12.54 -16.79 -4.70
CA ARG A 378 11.29 -17.53 -4.51
C ARG A 378 10.08 -16.71 -4.94
N ILE A 379 10.09 -15.43 -4.62
CA ILE A 379 9.01 -14.50 -5.01
C ILE A 379 9.02 -14.31 -6.52
N LEU A 380 10.19 -14.19 -7.14
CA LEU A 380 10.35 -14.15 -8.60
C LEU A 380 9.81 -15.43 -9.25
N GLU A 381 10.18 -16.61 -8.73
CA GLU A 381 9.64 -17.90 -9.18
C GLU A 381 8.12 -17.93 -9.06
N TRP A 382 7.61 -17.53 -7.92
CA TRP A 382 6.18 -17.47 -7.67
C TRP A 382 5.43 -16.61 -8.70
N HIS A 383 5.88 -15.38 -8.94
CA HIS A 383 5.23 -14.45 -9.86
C HIS A 383 5.44 -14.82 -11.34
N GLN A 384 6.67 -15.16 -11.71
CA GLN A 384 7.00 -15.43 -13.12
C GLN A 384 6.48 -16.76 -13.60
N PHE A 385 6.44 -17.76 -12.75
CA PHE A 385 6.10 -19.13 -13.13
C PHE A 385 4.78 -19.63 -12.54
N GLY A 386 4.10 -18.81 -11.74
CA GLY A 386 2.82 -19.17 -11.14
C GLY A 386 2.88 -20.34 -10.15
N THR A 387 4.01 -20.52 -9.47
CA THR A 387 4.25 -21.66 -8.56
C THR A 387 3.61 -21.46 -7.18
N TYR A 388 2.47 -20.77 -7.12
CA TYR A 388 1.73 -20.52 -5.88
C TYR A 388 1.40 -21.78 -5.08
N ASP A 389 1.09 -22.90 -5.76
CA ASP A 389 0.70 -24.13 -5.10
C ASP A 389 1.82 -24.70 -4.24
N ARG A 390 3.08 -24.59 -4.71
CA ARG A 390 4.25 -25.02 -3.95
C ARG A 390 4.40 -24.23 -2.64
N PHE A 391 4.16 -22.92 -2.69
CA PHE A 391 4.15 -22.07 -1.48
C PHE A 391 3.03 -22.47 -0.53
N ILE A 392 1.82 -22.65 -1.06
CA ILE A 392 0.65 -23.01 -0.27
C ILE A 392 0.86 -24.37 0.42
N GLU A 393 1.36 -25.36 -0.29
CA GLU A 393 1.67 -26.69 0.28
C GLU A 393 2.70 -26.59 1.41
N HIS A 394 3.83 -25.91 1.15
CA HIS A 394 4.85 -25.73 2.16
C HIS A 394 4.32 -25.01 3.42
N HIS A 395 3.57 -23.94 3.25
CA HIS A 395 3.01 -23.22 4.39
C HIS A 395 1.95 -24.03 5.16
N LYS A 396 1.17 -24.86 4.47
CA LYS A 396 0.24 -25.81 5.12
C LYS A 396 1.00 -26.84 5.96
N GLU A 397 2.08 -27.41 5.43
CA GLU A 397 2.93 -28.34 6.16
C GLU A 397 3.59 -27.68 7.39
N LEU A 398 4.14 -26.47 7.21
CA LEU A 398 4.72 -25.70 8.29
C LEU A 398 3.69 -25.40 9.38
N LEU A 399 2.50 -24.95 9.02
CA LEU A 399 1.41 -24.67 9.96
C LEU A 399 0.98 -25.92 10.71
N ALA A 400 0.85 -27.07 10.02
CA ALA A 400 0.53 -28.33 10.66
C ALA A 400 1.59 -28.74 11.70
N ARG A 401 2.88 -28.63 11.37
CA ARG A 401 3.99 -28.88 12.30
C ARG A 401 3.94 -27.96 13.53
N LEU A 402 3.74 -26.66 13.32
CA LEU A 402 3.63 -25.70 14.41
C LEU A 402 2.47 -26.00 15.36
N LYS A 403 1.31 -26.39 14.81
CA LYS A 403 0.14 -26.79 15.62
C LYS A 403 0.40 -28.01 16.49
N THR A 404 1.22 -28.98 16.04
CA THR A 404 1.60 -30.13 16.87
C THR A 404 2.51 -29.76 18.07
N MET A 405 3.17 -28.61 17.99
CA MET A 405 4.06 -28.11 19.04
C MET A 405 3.32 -27.24 20.05
N SER A 406 2.07 -26.86 19.79
CA SER A 406 1.25 -26.11 20.75
C SER A 406 0.94 -26.97 21.98
N PRO A 407 1.09 -26.45 23.22
CA PRO A 407 0.63 -27.15 24.41
C PRO A 407 -0.90 -27.38 24.27
N LYS A 408 -1.31 -28.61 24.63
CA LYS A 408 -2.73 -28.98 24.66
C LYS A 408 -3.46 -28.19 25.72
#